data_9cfe202d6f0cc54f1e49ac4e9b1df1a5
#
_entry.id   9cfe202d6f0cc54f1e49ac4e9b1df1a5
#
_cell.length_a   1.000
_cell.length_b   1.000
_cell.length_c   1.000
_cell.angle_alpha   90.00
_cell.angle_beta   90.00
_cell.angle_gamma   90.00
#
_symmetry.space_group_name_H-M   'P 1'
#
loop_
_entity.id
_entity.type
_entity.pdbx_description
1 polymer ?
#
loop_
_entity_poly.entity_id
_entity_poly.type
_entity_poly.pdbx_seq_one_letter_code
_entity_poly.pdbx_strand_id
1 'polypeptide(L)'
;MKILKDGFRADMERIKRELTALQGVSIHVGILGDAGSDILMIAGVHEYGATISAKNVKHLAIPLNMEAKNAGSPRKFNDLRFIPVSPGYGFLVRDRKHPQKAPGRKKQEKHDAKKHPSGGEEDPRPNEDYEWMYMLVDSVTIPERSFIRASFDTGKATLENICKEAVDGIILKKWTAQEAADYIGKWAVEMTHDYFNTKLSPPKSATTQLTSTQYQPLFDTGRLYNSISYSVEGI
;
A
#
# COMPACT_ATOMS: atom_id res chain seq x y z
N MET A 1 28.05 -43.05 43.20
CA MET A 1 27.94 -42.37 41.88
C MET A 1 26.50 -42.52 41.42
N LYS A 2 25.62 -41.57 41.84
CA LYS A 2 24.20 -41.54 41.43
C LYS A 2 24.17 -40.88 40.04
N ILE A 3 23.76 -41.67 39.10
CA ILE A 3 23.90 -41.38 37.67
C ILE A 3 22.87 -40.35 37.23
N LEU A 4 23.31 -39.31 36.56
CA LEU A 4 22.60 -38.29 35.78
C LEU A 4 21.59 -38.83 34.72
N LYS A 5 21.16 -40.09 34.82
CA LYS A 5 20.30 -40.74 33.82
C LYS A 5 18.88 -40.19 33.75
N ASP A 6 18.31 -39.70 34.86
CA ASP A 6 16.93 -39.24 34.88
C ASP A 6 16.75 -37.86 34.23
N GLY A 7 17.71 -36.96 34.37
CA GLY A 7 17.66 -35.64 33.76
C GLY A 7 17.73 -35.69 32.23
N PHE A 8 18.60 -36.52 31.67
CA PHE A 8 18.74 -36.66 30.22
C PHE A 8 17.46 -37.22 29.55
N ARG A 9 16.86 -38.22 30.18
CA ARG A 9 15.62 -38.83 29.67
C ARG A 9 14.46 -37.81 29.69
N ALA A 10 14.32 -37.08 30.80
CA ALA A 10 13.32 -36.04 30.95
C ALA A 10 13.49 -34.91 29.90
N ASP A 11 14.75 -34.45 29.63
CA ASP A 11 15.04 -33.47 28.63
C ASP A 11 14.73 -33.99 27.21
N MET A 12 15.04 -35.22 26.89
CA MET A 12 14.72 -35.84 25.61
C MET A 12 13.20 -35.95 25.37
N GLU A 13 12.44 -36.33 26.39
CA GLU A 13 10.97 -36.41 26.32
C GLU A 13 10.36 -34.99 26.14
N ARG A 14 10.89 -33.99 26.81
CA ARG A 14 10.52 -32.59 26.62
C ARG A 14 10.78 -32.14 25.18
N ILE A 15 12.00 -32.31 24.69
CA ILE A 15 12.38 -31.88 23.30
C ILE A 15 11.47 -32.56 22.28
N LYS A 16 11.24 -33.87 22.42
CA LYS A 16 10.36 -34.61 21.51
C LYS A 16 8.93 -34.06 21.52
N ARG A 17 8.38 -33.78 22.71
CA ARG A 17 7.05 -33.20 22.85
C ARG A 17 6.95 -31.82 22.17
N GLU A 18 7.88 -30.91 22.46
CA GLU A 18 7.88 -29.55 21.91
C GLU A 18 8.08 -29.57 20.40
N LEU A 19 8.98 -30.41 19.86
CA LEU A 19 9.17 -30.52 18.39
C LEU A 19 7.93 -31.12 17.70
N THR A 20 7.27 -32.12 18.37
CA THR A 20 6.01 -32.68 17.82
C THR A 20 4.90 -31.62 17.83
N ALA A 21 4.79 -30.83 18.90
CA ALA A 21 3.85 -29.72 18.94
C ALA A 21 4.13 -28.67 17.82
N LEU A 22 5.40 -28.29 17.66
CA LEU A 22 5.79 -27.32 16.61
C LEU A 22 5.45 -27.82 15.19
N GLN A 23 5.49 -29.12 14.92
CA GLN A 23 5.09 -29.68 13.62
C GLN A 23 3.60 -29.48 13.30
N GLY A 24 2.75 -29.33 14.32
CA GLY A 24 1.31 -29.07 14.14
C GLY A 24 0.94 -27.60 14.01
N VAL A 25 1.92 -26.69 14.12
CA VAL A 25 1.69 -25.25 14.14
C VAL A 25 1.57 -24.68 12.73
N SER A 26 0.61 -23.80 12.55
CA SER A 26 0.51 -22.92 11.39
C SER A 26 0.82 -21.48 11.80
N ILE A 27 1.74 -20.83 11.10
CA ILE A 27 2.10 -19.43 11.32
C ILE A 27 1.62 -18.63 10.11
N HIS A 28 0.66 -17.73 10.32
CA HIS A 28 0.12 -16.84 9.31
C HIS A 28 0.78 -15.48 9.43
N VAL A 29 1.37 -14.97 8.34
CA VAL A 29 2.05 -13.67 8.32
C VAL A 29 1.46 -12.81 7.20
N GLY A 30 1.12 -11.57 7.52
CA GLY A 30 0.55 -10.64 6.55
C GLY A 30 -0.36 -9.60 7.20
N ILE A 31 -1.35 -9.14 6.46
CA ILE A 31 -2.39 -8.26 6.97
C ILE A 31 -3.54 -9.12 7.47
N LEU A 32 -3.69 -9.21 8.78
CA LEU A 32 -4.70 -10.03 9.42
C LEU A 32 -6.06 -9.32 9.48
N GLY A 33 -7.14 -10.08 9.74
CA GLY A 33 -8.52 -9.60 9.64
C GLY A 33 -8.92 -8.48 10.60
N ASP A 34 -8.15 -8.26 11.67
CA ASP A 34 -8.32 -7.17 12.63
C ASP A 34 -7.80 -5.81 12.15
N ALA A 35 -7.02 -5.77 11.06
CA ALA A 35 -6.46 -4.55 10.47
C ALA A 35 -7.51 -3.57 9.90
N GLY A 36 -8.78 -4.01 9.75
CA GLY A 36 -9.86 -3.24 9.16
C GLY A 36 -10.00 -3.44 7.63
N SER A 37 -11.24 -3.39 7.16
CA SER A 37 -11.59 -3.70 5.77
C SER A 37 -10.94 -2.78 4.73
N ASP A 38 -10.69 -1.52 5.07
CA ASP A 38 -10.02 -0.54 4.21
C ASP A 38 -8.54 -0.90 3.98
N ILE A 39 -7.83 -1.32 5.02
CA ILE A 39 -6.44 -1.74 4.93
C ILE A 39 -6.32 -3.07 4.18
N LEU A 40 -7.22 -4.03 4.43
CA LEU A 40 -7.26 -5.29 3.69
C LEU A 40 -7.49 -5.07 2.19
N MET A 41 -8.41 -4.16 1.84
CA MET A 41 -8.63 -3.79 0.43
C MET A 41 -7.38 -3.15 -0.19
N ILE A 42 -6.76 -2.18 0.49
CA ILE A 42 -5.54 -1.52 0.02
C ILE A 42 -4.41 -2.54 -0.16
N ALA A 43 -4.22 -3.43 0.82
CA ALA A 43 -3.23 -4.49 0.77
C ALA A 43 -3.44 -5.38 -0.46
N GLY A 44 -4.67 -5.87 -0.67
CA GLY A 44 -5.02 -6.72 -1.81
C GLY A 44 -4.80 -6.04 -3.16
N VAL A 45 -5.21 -4.75 -3.28
CA VAL A 45 -4.99 -3.97 -4.50
C VAL A 45 -3.50 -3.83 -4.82
N HIS A 46 -2.67 -3.63 -3.83
CA HIS A 46 -1.23 -3.49 -4.06
C HIS A 46 -0.52 -4.83 -4.22
N GLU A 47 -0.96 -5.86 -3.51
CA GLU A 47 -0.37 -7.20 -3.60
C GLU A 47 -0.58 -7.83 -4.99
N TYR A 48 -1.72 -7.55 -5.63
CA TYR A 48 -2.10 -8.18 -6.91
C TYR A 48 -2.21 -7.20 -8.08
N GLY A 49 -2.10 -5.90 -7.82
CA GLY A 49 -2.45 -4.88 -8.79
C GLY A 49 -3.96 -4.77 -9.02
N ALA A 50 -4.43 -3.67 -9.57
CA ALA A 50 -5.82 -3.49 -9.92
C ALA A 50 -6.02 -2.40 -10.97
N THR A 51 -7.07 -2.50 -11.78
CA THR A 51 -7.57 -1.39 -12.59
C THR A 51 -8.88 -0.89 -12.00
N ILE A 52 -8.89 0.37 -11.61
CA ILE A 52 -10.04 1.06 -11.03
C ILE A 52 -10.66 1.92 -12.11
N SER A 53 -11.94 1.71 -12.41
CA SER A 53 -12.70 2.51 -13.39
C SER A 53 -13.82 3.29 -12.70
N ALA A 54 -14.19 4.44 -13.27
CA ALA A 54 -15.32 5.22 -12.82
C ALA A 54 -16.63 4.41 -12.98
N LYS A 55 -17.39 4.24 -11.89
CA LYS A 55 -18.67 3.50 -11.89
C LYS A 55 -19.88 4.41 -11.74
N ASN A 56 -19.91 5.23 -10.70
CA ASN A 56 -21.03 6.10 -10.34
C ASN A 56 -20.77 7.58 -10.68
N VAL A 57 -19.66 7.87 -11.32
CA VAL A 57 -19.23 9.19 -11.76
C VAL A 57 -18.70 9.07 -13.18
N LYS A 58 -18.67 10.18 -13.91
CA LYS A 58 -18.19 10.18 -15.29
C LYS A 58 -16.69 9.92 -15.39
N HIS A 59 -15.92 10.46 -14.45
CA HIS A 59 -14.47 10.32 -14.40
C HIS A 59 -13.98 10.16 -12.96
N LEU A 60 -12.85 9.50 -12.78
CA LEU A 60 -12.08 9.53 -11.54
C LEU A 60 -11.33 10.85 -11.46
N ALA A 61 -11.30 11.46 -10.28
CA ALA A 61 -10.57 12.69 -10.02
C ALA A 61 -9.30 12.40 -9.20
N ILE A 62 -8.16 12.49 -9.85
CA ILE A 62 -6.85 12.25 -9.22
C ILE A 62 -6.28 13.60 -8.75
N PRO A 63 -6.02 13.79 -7.46
CA PRO A 63 -5.49 15.05 -6.94
C PRO A 63 -4.05 15.28 -7.43
N LEU A 64 -3.75 16.53 -7.81
CA LEU A 64 -2.43 16.95 -8.30
C LEU A 64 -1.67 17.81 -7.29
N ASN A 65 -2.30 18.22 -6.21
CA ASN A 65 -1.66 18.95 -5.11
C ASN A 65 -2.22 18.53 -3.75
N MET A 66 -1.59 18.96 -2.68
CA MET A 66 -1.96 18.57 -1.32
C MET A 66 -3.32 19.14 -0.90
N GLU A 67 -3.71 20.33 -1.37
CA GLU A 67 -5.02 20.91 -1.07
C GLU A 67 -6.14 20.03 -1.65
N ALA A 68 -6.00 19.63 -2.92
CA ALA A 68 -6.93 18.73 -3.58
C ALA A 68 -7.01 17.34 -2.91
N LYS A 69 -5.86 16.79 -2.49
CA LYS A 69 -5.79 15.52 -1.74
C LYS A 69 -6.54 15.61 -0.42
N ASN A 70 -6.28 16.65 0.37
CA ASN A 70 -6.90 16.86 1.68
C ASN A 70 -8.40 17.14 1.58
N ALA A 71 -8.83 17.81 0.53
CA ALA A 71 -10.24 18.02 0.26
C ALA A 71 -10.97 16.70 -0.08
N GLY A 72 -10.31 15.76 -0.74
CA GLY A 72 -10.84 14.44 -1.07
C GLY A 72 -11.90 14.41 -2.19
N SER A 73 -12.43 15.58 -2.60
CA SER A 73 -13.41 15.66 -3.69
C SER A 73 -13.39 17.02 -4.38
N PRO A 74 -13.42 17.06 -5.73
CA PRO A 74 -13.53 18.32 -6.47
C PRO A 74 -14.79 19.12 -6.14
N ARG A 75 -15.86 18.46 -5.70
CA ARG A 75 -17.16 19.10 -5.37
C ARG A 75 -17.10 20.04 -4.17
N LYS A 76 -16.00 20.01 -3.40
CA LYS A 76 -15.77 20.94 -2.28
C LYS A 76 -15.27 22.32 -2.74
N PHE A 77 -14.91 22.45 -4.00
CA PHE A 77 -14.41 23.69 -4.60
C PHE A 77 -15.48 24.28 -5.51
N ASN A 78 -15.68 25.59 -5.44
CA ASN A 78 -16.63 26.33 -6.26
C ASN A 78 -15.97 27.12 -7.41
N ASP A 79 -14.64 27.12 -7.44
CA ASP A 79 -13.80 27.96 -8.31
C ASP A 79 -13.01 27.15 -9.35
N LEU A 80 -13.32 25.85 -9.49
CA LEU A 80 -12.65 24.98 -10.47
C LEU A 80 -13.22 25.14 -11.86
N ARG A 81 -12.31 25.22 -12.85
CA ARG A 81 -12.60 25.20 -14.27
C ARG A 81 -12.12 23.89 -14.89
N PHE A 82 -12.93 23.33 -15.80
CA PHE A 82 -12.55 22.14 -16.54
C PHE A 82 -11.80 22.51 -17.82
N ILE A 83 -10.63 21.91 -18.03
CA ILE A 83 -9.84 21.98 -19.26
C ILE A 83 -9.85 20.59 -19.91
N PRO A 84 -10.57 20.37 -21.00
CA PRO A 84 -10.53 19.10 -21.73
C PRO A 84 -9.20 18.98 -22.50
N VAL A 85 -8.62 17.79 -22.51
CA VAL A 85 -7.42 17.46 -23.29
C VAL A 85 -7.78 16.47 -24.41
N SER A 86 -8.52 15.43 -24.08
CA SER A 86 -9.03 14.43 -25.03
C SER A 86 -10.33 13.81 -24.50
N PRO A 87 -11.07 13.03 -25.30
CA PRO A 87 -12.21 12.27 -24.80
C PRO A 87 -11.81 11.40 -23.61
N GLY A 88 -12.52 11.54 -22.48
CA GLY A 88 -12.26 10.80 -21.25
C GLY A 88 -11.07 11.29 -20.40
N TYR A 89 -10.40 12.38 -20.81
CA TYR A 89 -9.24 12.92 -20.11
C TYR A 89 -9.28 14.45 -20.06
N GLY A 90 -8.97 15.03 -18.91
CA GLY A 90 -8.90 16.49 -18.73
C GLY A 90 -8.44 16.87 -17.34
N PHE A 91 -8.44 18.16 -17.08
CA PHE A 91 -8.02 18.72 -15.80
C PHE A 91 -9.07 19.63 -15.18
N LEU A 92 -9.11 19.64 -13.86
CA LEU A 92 -9.77 20.69 -13.09
C LEU A 92 -8.68 21.61 -12.53
N VAL A 93 -8.78 22.87 -12.89
CA VAL A 93 -7.80 23.90 -12.51
C VAL A 93 -8.48 25.06 -11.80
N ARG A 94 -7.72 25.75 -10.95
CA ARG A 94 -8.09 27.05 -10.36
C ARG A 94 -7.32 28.14 -11.11
N ASP A 95 -8.00 29.22 -11.49
CA ASP A 95 -7.40 30.40 -12.12
C ASP A 95 -6.72 31.27 -11.07
N ARG A 96 -5.41 31.47 -11.16
CA ARG A 96 -4.62 32.27 -10.21
C ARG A 96 -4.74 33.79 -10.46
N LYS A 97 -4.89 34.21 -11.73
CA LYS A 97 -4.92 35.63 -12.10
C LYS A 97 -6.33 36.22 -11.97
N HIS A 98 -7.35 35.40 -12.16
CA HIS A 98 -8.75 35.81 -12.09
C HIS A 98 -9.54 34.84 -11.22
N PRO A 99 -9.40 34.90 -9.87
CA PRO A 99 -10.20 34.04 -9.00
C PRO A 99 -11.68 34.31 -9.26
N GLN A 100 -12.35 33.34 -9.91
CA GLN A 100 -13.76 33.47 -10.28
C GLN A 100 -14.58 33.52 -8.97
N LYS A 101 -15.34 34.60 -8.78
CA LYS A 101 -16.42 34.61 -7.77
C LYS A 101 -17.37 33.47 -8.13
N ALA A 102 -17.73 32.66 -7.11
CA ALA A 102 -18.67 31.56 -7.28
C ALA A 102 -19.84 31.95 -8.20
N PRO A 103 -20.11 31.21 -9.30
CA PRO A 103 -21.20 31.54 -10.17
C PRO A 103 -22.51 31.33 -9.43
N GLY A 104 -23.14 32.42 -9.03
CA GLY A 104 -24.55 32.42 -8.72
C GLY A 104 -25.26 31.85 -9.94
N ARG A 105 -26.12 30.82 -9.75
CA ARG A 105 -26.93 30.17 -10.79
C ARG A 105 -27.56 31.21 -11.73
N LYS A 106 -26.91 31.51 -12.84
CA LYS A 106 -27.50 32.25 -13.95
C LYS A 106 -27.36 31.45 -15.24
N LYS A 107 -28.49 31.46 -15.98
CA LYS A 107 -28.76 30.81 -17.25
C LYS A 107 -27.56 30.81 -18.20
N GLN A 108 -27.37 29.64 -18.85
CA GLN A 108 -26.50 29.48 -20.01
C GLN A 108 -26.79 30.55 -21.06
N GLU A 109 -25.89 31.50 -21.21
CA GLU A 109 -25.79 32.28 -22.44
C GLU A 109 -24.84 31.52 -23.39
N LYS A 110 -25.35 31.25 -24.60
CA LYS A 110 -24.59 30.65 -25.69
C LYS A 110 -23.44 31.60 -26.05
N HIS A 111 -22.22 31.22 -25.69
CA HIS A 111 -21.04 31.89 -26.25
C HIS A 111 -20.69 31.31 -27.61
N ASP A 112 -20.80 32.17 -28.63
CA ASP A 112 -20.34 31.92 -29.99
C ASP A 112 -18.86 31.53 -30.00
N ALA A 113 -18.58 30.40 -30.63
CA ALA A 113 -17.24 29.89 -30.87
C ALA A 113 -16.45 30.88 -31.76
N LYS A 114 -15.67 31.75 -31.17
CA LYS A 114 -14.59 32.43 -31.93
C LYS A 114 -13.48 31.41 -32.18
N LYS A 115 -13.31 31.11 -33.47
CA LYS A 115 -12.21 30.36 -34.07
C LYS A 115 -10.87 30.80 -33.46
N HIS A 116 -10.16 29.89 -32.78
CA HIS A 116 -8.72 30.01 -32.62
C HIS A 116 -8.01 29.46 -33.86
N PRO A 117 -6.95 30.15 -34.36
CA PRO A 117 -6.19 29.66 -35.48
C PRO A 117 -5.42 28.40 -35.15
N SER A 118 -5.45 27.48 -36.07
CA SER A 118 -4.78 26.19 -36.07
C SER A 118 -3.25 26.29 -35.95
N GLY A 119 -2.66 25.38 -35.18
CA GLY A 119 -1.30 24.92 -35.44
C GLY A 119 -0.27 25.34 -34.39
N GLY A 120 -0.13 24.55 -33.39
CA GLY A 120 0.97 24.47 -32.45
C GLY A 120 0.63 23.39 -31.43
N GLU A 121 1.41 22.32 -31.38
CA GLU A 121 1.38 21.40 -30.27
C GLU A 121 1.71 22.23 -29.02
N GLU A 122 0.68 22.68 -28.29
CA GLU A 122 0.87 23.30 -26.98
C GLU A 122 1.36 22.22 -26.03
N ASP A 123 2.64 22.33 -25.69
CA ASP A 123 3.29 21.63 -24.62
C ASP A 123 2.44 21.71 -23.33
N PRO A 124 2.01 20.59 -22.74
CA PRO A 124 1.16 20.57 -21.55
C PRO A 124 1.92 20.97 -20.26
N ARG A 125 3.01 21.74 -20.37
CA ARG A 125 3.68 22.29 -19.20
C ARG A 125 2.75 23.23 -18.43
N PRO A 126 2.79 23.21 -17.07
CA PRO A 126 1.89 24.04 -16.28
C PRO A 126 2.05 25.52 -16.65
N ASN A 127 1.00 26.08 -17.23
CA ASN A 127 0.91 27.53 -17.42
C ASN A 127 0.85 28.16 -16.02
N GLU A 128 1.69 29.15 -15.73
CA GLU A 128 1.76 29.86 -14.45
C GLU A 128 0.42 30.53 -14.04
N ASP A 129 -0.51 30.65 -14.99
CA ASP A 129 -1.83 31.22 -14.77
C ASP A 129 -2.81 30.28 -14.06
N TYR A 130 -2.52 28.96 -14.02
CA TYR A 130 -3.40 27.95 -13.45
C TYR A 130 -2.76 27.18 -12.31
N GLU A 131 -3.57 26.86 -11.30
CA GLU A 131 -3.26 25.89 -10.29
C GLU A 131 -3.96 24.57 -10.64
N TRP A 132 -3.17 23.52 -10.86
CA TRP A 132 -3.65 22.20 -11.22
C TRP A 132 -4.15 21.47 -9.98
N MET A 133 -5.47 21.23 -9.92
CA MET A 133 -6.12 20.64 -8.75
C MET A 133 -6.36 19.14 -8.94
N TYR A 134 -6.98 18.76 -10.05
CA TYR A 134 -7.28 17.36 -10.34
C TYR A 134 -7.06 17.02 -11.79
N MET A 135 -6.59 15.79 -12.02
CA MET A 135 -6.62 15.11 -13.32
C MET A 135 -7.87 14.23 -13.35
N LEU A 136 -8.65 14.32 -14.41
CA LEU A 136 -9.84 13.51 -14.67
C LEU A 136 -9.52 12.42 -15.67
N VAL A 137 -9.77 11.16 -15.30
CA VAL A 137 -9.51 9.98 -16.11
C VAL A 137 -10.64 8.96 -15.98
N ASP A 138 -10.84 8.13 -16.99
CA ASP A 138 -11.88 7.08 -16.97
C ASP A 138 -11.46 5.89 -16.11
N SER A 139 -10.17 5.60 -16.08
CA SER A 139 -9.61 4.51 -15.27
C SER A 139 -8.18 4.78 -14.83
N VAL A 140 -7.77 4.11 -13.75
CA VAL A 140 -6.40 4.10 -13.22
C VAL A 140 -5.95 2.68 -13.02
N THR A 141 -4.78 2.31 -13.52
CA THR A 141 -4.15 1.03 -13.23
C THR A 141 -3.14 1.21 -12.11
N ILE A 142 -3.37 0.49 -11.01
CA ILE A 142 -2.43 0.37 -9.90
C ILE A 142 -1.56 -0.85 -10.18
N PRO A 143 -0.26 -0.68 -10.39
CA PRO A 143 0.61 -1.81 -10.65
C PRO A 143 0.75 -2.71 -9.42
N GLU A 144 0.94 -3.99 -9.66
CA GLU A 144 1.31 -4.95 -8.61
C GLU A 144 2.60 -4.51 -7.92
N ARG A 145 2.58 -4.54 -6.60
CA ARG A 145 3.72 -4.35 -5.71
C ARG A 145 3.63 -5.37 -4.59
N SER A 146 3.77 -6.64 -4.97
CA SER A 146 3.70 -7.74 -4.03
C SER A 146 4.74 -7.56 -2.93
N PHE A 147 4.31 -7.30 -1.72
CA PHE A 147 5.18 -7.09 -0.56
C PHE A 147 5.16 -8.28 0.39
N ILE A 148 4.07 -9.05 0.42
CA ILE A 148 3.97 -10.27 1.24
C ILE A 148 4.57 -11.43 0.47
N ARG A 149 3.98 -11.85 -0.67
CA ARG A 149 4.46 -13.02 -1.43
C ARG A 149 5.93 -12.87 -1.82
N ALA A 150 6.30 -11.73 -2.40
CA ALA A 150 7.67 -11.52 -2.87
C ALA A 150 8.69 -11.47 -1.73
N SER A 151 8.33 -11.06 -0.51
CA SER A 151 9.22 -11.14 0.65
C SER A 151 9.55 -12.59 1.02
N PHE A 152 8.55 -13.48 0.98
CA PHE A 152 8.75 -14.91 1.23
C PHE A 152 9.52 -15.59 0.10
N ASP A 153 9.19 -15.30 -1.17
CA ASP A 153 9.88 -15.87 -2.33
C ASP A 153 11.38 -15.52 -2.32
N THR A 154 11.70 -14.27 -2.00
CA THR A 154 13.10 -13.81 -1.95
C THR A 154 13.79 -14.12 -0.64
N GLY A 155 13.04 -14.25 0.45
CA GLY A 155 13.53 -14.49 1.81
C GLY A 155 13.60 -15.95 2.23
N LYS A 156 13.36 -16.91 1.32
CA LYS A 156 13.27 -18.34 1.65
C LYS A 156 14.47 -18.87 2.44
N ALA A 157 15.69 -18.54 2.00
CA ALA A 157 16.91 -18.98 2.69
C ALA A 157 17.03 -18.40 4.10
N THR A 158 16.61 -17.14 4.28
CA THR A 158 16.56 -16.48 5.60
C THR A 158 15.57 -17.18 6.50
N LEU A 159 14.36 -17.46 5.99
CA LEU A 159 13.32 -18.16 6.75
C LEU A 159 13.75 -19.57 7.14
N GLU A 160 14.43 -20.32 6.26
CA GLU A 160 14.98 -21.63 6.61
C GLU A 160 16.00 -21.56 7.77
N ASN A 161 16.83 -20.52 7.82
CA ASN A 161 17.76 -20.32 8.93
C ASN A 161 17.03 -19.95 10.23
N ILE A 162 16.03 -19.09 10.15
CA ILE A 162 15.18 -18.74 11.30
C ILE A 162 14.50 -20.00 11.88
N CYS A 163 13.97 -20.86 11.02
CA CYS A 163 13.38 -22.14 11.46
C CYS A 163 14.40 -23.07 12.14
N LYS A 164 15.64 -23.13 11.65
CA LYS A 164 16.71 -23.88 12.31
C LYS A 164 17.04 -23.30 13.70
N GLU A 165 17.15 -21.98 13.79
CA GLU A 165 17.40 -21.30 15.07
C GLU A 165 16.26 -21.52 16.07
N ALA A 166 15.02 -21.58 15.62
CA ALA A 166 13.86 -21.88 16.46
C ALA A 166 13.92 -23.33 17.01
N VAL A 167 14.31 -24.29 16.17
CA VAL A 167 14.56 -25.70 16.59
C VAL A 167 15.70 -25.77 17.60
N ASP A 168 16.80 -25.06 17.35
CA ASP A 168 17.92 -24.97 18.30
C ASP A 168 17.49 -24.30 19.61
N GLY A 169 16.56 -23.36 19.56
CA GLY A 169 15.92 -22.75 20.72
C GLY A 169 15.22 -23.79 21.60
N ILE A 170 14.47 -24.73 21.04
CA ILE A 170 13.83 -25.83 21.75
C ILE A 170 14.89 -26.76 22.36
N ILE A 171 15.91 -27.14 21.60
CA ILE A 171 16.91 -28.11 22.01
C ILE A 171 17.82 -27.54 23.09
N LEU A 172 18.40 -26.36 22.84
CA LEU A 172 19.50 -25.79 23.64
C LEU A 172 19.03 -24.82 24.73
N LYS A 173 17.96 -24.02 24.41
CA LYS A 173 17.49 -22.94 25.29
C LYS A 173 16.21 -23.30 26.07
N LYS A 174 15.70 -24.51 25.87
CA LYS A 174 14.47 -25.03 26.52
C LYS A 174 13.21 -24.25 26.14
N TRP A 175 13.16 -23.68 24.96
CA TRP A 175 11.95 -23.06 24.47
C TRP A 175 10.80 -24.06 24.32
N THR A 176 9.59 -23.58 24.50
CA THR A 176 8.35 -24.26 24.13
C THR A 176 8.10 -24.14 22.63
N ALA A 177 7.19 -24.95 22.10
CA ALA A 177 6.73 -24.86 20.73
C ALA A 177 6.14 -23.48 20.42
N GLN A 178 5.39 -22.87 21.37
CA GLN A 178 4.85 -21.52 21.27
C GLN A 178 5.97 -20.47 21.11
N GLU A 179 6.99 -20.50 21.97
CA GLU A 179 8.11 -19.55 21.90
C GLU A 179 8.89 -19.68 20.59
N ALA A 180 9.05 -20.89 20.08
CA ALA A 180 9.68 -21.15 18.78
C ALA A 180 8.83 -20.62 17.62
N ALA A 181 7.51 -20.84 17.66
CA ALA A 181 6.58 -20.32 16.66
C ALA A 181 6.52 -18.78 16.67
N ASP A 182 6.46 -18.17 17.85
CA ASP A 182 6.50 -16.71 18.00
C ASP A 182 7.81 -16.12 17.50
N TYR A 183 8.93 -16.81 17.72
CA TYR A 183 10.22 -16.41 17.17
C TYR A 183 10.18 -16.39 15.63
N ILE A 184 9.69 -17.44 15.00
CA ILE A 184 9.55 -17.54 13.54
C ILE A 184 8.62 -16.43 13.02
N GLY A 185 7.45 -16.25 13.65
CA GLY A 185 6.46 -15.24 13.26
C GLY A 185 7.02 -13.82 13.31
N LYS A 186 7.69 -13.44 14.38
CA LYS A 186 8.35 -12.14 14.55
C LYS A 186 9.37 -11.86 13.44
N TRP A 187 10.27 -12.81 13.19
CA TRP A 187 11.29 -12.66 12.15
C TRP A 187 10.71 -12.64 10.75
N ALA A 188 9.62 -13.38 10.49
CA ALA A 188 8.94 -13.35 9.21
C ALA A 188 8.26 -11.99 8.95
N VAL A 189 7.71 -11.33 9.98
CA VAL A 189 7.23 -9.94 9.91
C VAL A 189 8.38 -8.99 9.61
N GLU A 190 9.50 -9.07 10.34
CA GLU A 190 10.67 -8.23 10.09
C GLU A 190 11.23 -8.41 8.66
N MET A 191 11.31 -9.63 8.17
CA MET A 191 11.70 -9.93 6.80
C MET A 191 10.77 -9.26 5.77
N THR A 192 9.45 -9.24 6.04
CA THR A 192 8.46 -8.58 5.21
C THR A 192 8.62 -7.05 5.29
N HIS A 193 8.89 -6.49 6.47
CA HIS A 193 9.20 -5.07 6.67
C HIS A 193 10.46 -4.65 5.91
N ASP A 194 11.52 -5.44 5.95
CA ASP A 194 12.76 -5.17 5.23
C ASP A 194 12.52 -5.17 3.72
N TYR A 195 11.75 -6.13 3.21
CA TYR A 195 11.38 -6.17 1.81
C TYR A 195 10.54 -4.95 1.41
N PHE A 196 9.55 -4.59 2.23
CA PHE A 196 8.70 -3.42 2.03
C PHE A 196 9.54 -2.14 1.94
N ASN A 197 10.55 -2.00 2.79
CA ASN A 197 11.39 -0.81 2.85
C ASN A 197 12.42 -0.70 1.71
N THR A 198 12.90 -1.82 1.18
CA THR A 198 14.12 -1.83 0.35
C THR A 198 13.90 -2.28 -1.08
N LYS A 199 12.87 -3.09 -1.36
CA LYS A 199 12.76 -3.82 -2.63
C LYS A 199 11.47 -3.57 -3.42
N LEU A 200 10.55 -2.77 -2.90
CA LEU A 200 9.27 -2.52 -3.58
C LEU A 200 9.44 -1.81 -4.92
N SER A 201 8.89 -2.40 -5.96
CA SER A 201 8.88 -1.90 -7.32
C SER A 201 7.51 -2.18 -7.96
N PRO A 202 7.03 -1.36 -8.91
CA PRO A 202 7.61 -0.12 -9.39
C PRO A 202 7.47 1.06 -8.39
N PRO A 203 8.24 2.15 -8.58
CA PRO A 203 8.13 3.33 -7.73
C PRO A 203 6.75 4.01 -7.84
N LYS A 204 6.48 5.00 -7.00
CA LYS A 204 5.29 5.85 -7.12
C LYS A 204 5.28 6.53 -8.49
N SER A 205 4.10 6.63 -9.12
CA SER A 205 3.93 7.42 -10.35
C SER A 205 4.25 8.90 -10.08
N ALA A 206 4.64 9.62 -11.12
CA ALA A 206 4.90 11.07 -11.03
C ALA A 206 3.71 11.81 -10.41
N THR A 207 2.48 11.48 -10.81
CA THR A 207 1.26 12.06 -10.27
C THR A 207 1.10 11.80 -8.77
N THR A 208 1.38 10.58 -8.30
CA THR A 208 1.31 10.25 -6.88
C THR A 208 2.39 10.98 -6.08
N GLN A 209 3.56 11.22 -6.67
CA GLN A 209 4.65 11.96 -6.02
C GLN A 209 4.28 13.42 -5.73
N LEU A 210 3.46 14.06 -6.57
CA LEU A 210 2.99 15.44 -6.35
C LEU A 210 2.18 15.61 -5.05
N THR A 211 1.55 14.55 -4.58
CA THR A 211 0.67 14.56 -3.41
C THR A 211 1.17 13.66 -2.27
N SER A 212 2.43 13.23 -2.32
CA SER A 212 3.04 12.35 -1.34
C SER A 212 4.20 13.03 -0.65
N THR A 213 4.26 12.93 0.68
CA THR A 213 5.38 13.40 1.49
C THR A 213 6.53 12.39 1.55
N GLN A 214 6.29 11.16 1.09
CA GLN A 214 7.23 10.05 1.14
C GLN A 214 7.55 9.53 -0.26
N TYR A 215 8.81 9.27 -0.54
CA TYR A 215 9.25 8.70 -1.83
C TYR A 215 8.99 7.20 -1.94
N GLN A 216 9.01 6.48 -0.80
CA GLN A 216 8.79 5.03 -0.80
C GLN A 216 7.41 4.65 -1.34
N PRO A 217 7.32 3.61 -2.21
CA PRO A 217 6.04 3.02 -2.58
C PRO A 217 5.27 2.56 -1.35
N LEU A 218 3.94 2.66 -1.39
CA LEU A 218 3.01 2.21 -0.35
C LEU A 218 3.14 2.91 1.02
N PHE A 219 4.11 3.77 1.21
CA PHE A 219 4.28 4.52 2.45
C PHE A 219 3.63 5.90 2.32
N ASP A 220 2.50 6.13 3.01
CA ASP A 220 1.84 7.43 3.14
C ASP A 220 1.69 7.78 4.64
N THR A 221 0.79 7.10 5.34
CA THR A 221 0.57 7.26 6.78
C THR A 221 1.25 6.19 7.63
N GLY A 222 1.87 5.20 7.02
CA GLY A 222 2.43 4.03 7.69
C GLY A 222 1.40 2.97 8.11
N ARG A 223 0.09 3.20 7.92
CA ARG A 223 -0.95 2.26 8.38
C ARG A 223 -0.78 0.88 7.79
N LEU A 224 -0.55 0.78 6.47
CA LEU A 224 -0.35 -0.51 5.80
C LEU A 224 0.88 -1.25 6.35
N TYR A 225 2.00 -0.56 6.48
CA TYR A 225 3.23 -1.08 7.05
C TYR A 225 3.02 -1.62 8.49
N ASN A 226 2.41 -0.80 9.35
CA ASN A 226 2.15 -1.15 10.76
C ASN A 226 1.08 -2.24 10.93
N SER A 227 0.33 -2.57 9.88
CA SER A 227 -0.69 -3.64 9.90
C SER A 227 -0.12 -5.01 9.53
N ILE A 228 1.15 -5.10 9.13
CA ILE A 228 1.82 -6.37 8.90
C ILE A 228 2.04 -7.03 10.25
N SER A 229 1.48 -8.21 10.44
CA SER A 229 1.50 -8.94 11.70
C SER A 229 1.54 -10.45 11.46
N TYR A 230 1.57 -11.23 12.54
CA TYR A 230 1.47 -12.69 12.46
C TYR A 230 0.48 -13.24 13.48
N SER A 231 -0.04 -14.42 13.20
CA SER A 231 -0.78 -15.25 14.16
C SER A 231 -0.26 -16.67 14.14
N VAL A 232 -0.41 -17.35 15.27
CA VAL A 232 -0.01 -18.74 15.47
C VAL A 232 -1.25 -19.55 15.79
N GLU A 233 -1.45 -20.67 15.08
CA GLU A 233 -2.56 -21.58 15.28
C GLU A 233 -2.03 -23.01 15.47
N GLY A 234 -2.73 -23.84 16.25
CA GLY A 234 -2.42 -25.26 16.43
C GLY A 234 -1.64 -25.59 17.71
N ILE A 235 -1.45 -24.63 18.62
CA ILE A 235 -0.88 -24.85 19.94
C ILE A 235 -1.95 -24.70 21.00
#